data_943452118f640e7f868ca3d579e73aa1
#
_entry.id   943452118f640e7f868ca3d579e73aa1
#
_cell.length_a   1.000
_cell.length_b   1.000
_cell.length_c   1.000
_cell.angle_alpha   90.00
_cell.angle_beta   90.00
_cell.angle_gamma   90.00
#
_symmetry.space_group_name_H-M   'P 1'
#
loop_
_entity.id
_entity.type
_entity.pdbx_description
1 polymer ?
#
loop_
_entity_poly.entity_id
_entity_poly.type
_entity_poly.pdbx_seq_one_letter_code
_entity_poly.pdbx_strand_id
1 'polypeptide(L)'
;MKSKKTATFYAILAAALYAVNIPLSKGLLQVVPPTMMAAFLYLGAGLGLFLYGRIRGQQETGEPLTRAELPYTLGMILLDIAAPILLMLGLERTNSANASLLNNFEIVATSMIAFFVFREALSRRLTAAILLVTAASIALSFEGEGSFQFGTGSLLVLGAACCWGLENNCTRMLSSKSSVQITTIKGIFSGLGSLIVALVIGESLPELVWIPAVLLLGFIAYGLSINFYIKAQKDLGAAKTSAYYSIAPFLGVVFGMLLLGERPGMQFYVGLAIMIAATVLMVKDTIGLQHTHEHVHVHTHEHSHGALVHTHEHTHLHTHTHIHGEEESAHSHSHDVLKGHDHVHSAA
;
A
#
# COMPACT_ATOMS: atom_id res chain seq x y z
N MET A 1 -9.78 -20.33 -13.96
CA MET A 1 -8.74 -19.68 -14.78
C MET A 1 -9.07 -18.23 -15.21
N LYS A 2 -10.32 -17.90 -15.59
CA LYS A 2 -10.68 -16.50 -15.96
C LYS A 2 -10.51 -15.52 -14.79
N SER A 3 -10.87 -15.90 -13.55
CA SER A 3 -10.76 -15.08 -12.34
C SER A 3 -9.32 -14.62 -12.06
N LYS A 4 -8.33 -15.52 -12.08
CA LYS A 4 -6.92 -15.18 -11.79
C LYS A 4 -6.30 -14.20 -12.81
N LYS A 5 -6.61 -14.34 -14.11
CA LYS A 5 -6.14 -13.40 -15.15
C LYS A 5 -6.74 -12.01 -14.96
N THR A 6 -8.02 -11.92 -14.62
CA THR A 6 -8.71 -10.66 -14.33
C THR A 6 -8.14 -9.99 -13.07
N ALA A 7 -7.86 -10.77 -12.03
CA ALA A 7 -7.25 -10.25 -10.81
C ALA A 7 -5.81 -9.74 -11.04
N THR A 8 -4.99 -10.44 -11.84
CA THR A 8 -3.66 -9.95 -12.25
C THR A 8 -3.78 -8.64 -13.03
N PHE A 9 -4.74 -8.56 -13.95
CA PHE A 9 -5.00 -7.31 -14.69
C PHE A 9 -5.37 -6.16 -13.73
N TYR A 10 -6.23 -6.40 -12.72
CA TYR A 10 -6.57 -5.38 -11.72
C TYR A 10 -5.36 -4.93 -10.89
N ALA A 11 -4.46 -5.84 -10.51
CA ALA A 11 -3.24 -5.47 -9.78
C ALA A 11 -2.31 -4.58 -10.60
N ILE A 12 -2.09 -4.92 -11.89
CA ILE A 12 -1.27 -4.13 -12.81
C ILE A 12 -1.95 -2.79 -13.11
N LEU A 13 -3.27 -2.77 -13.32
CA LEU A 13 -4.03 -1.55 -13.53
C LEU A 13 -3.95 -0.63 -12.31
N ALA A 14 -4.07 -1.17 -11.10
CA ALA A 14 -3.90 -0.41 -9.87
C ALA A 14 -2.51 0.26 -9.81
N ALA A 15 -1.44 -0.48 -10.12
CA ALA A 15 -0.09 0.05 -10.17
C ALA A 15 0.05 1.16 -11.22
N ALA A 16 -0.51 0.98 -12.42
CA ALA A 16 -0.46 1.97 -13.48
C ALA A 16 -1.23 3.24 -13.14
N LEU A 17 -2.43 3.12 -12.54
CA LEU A 17 -3.21 4.27 -12.07
C LEU A 17 -2.49 5.06 -10.98
N TYR A 18 -1.83 4.38 -10.04
CA TYR A 18 -1.01 5.05 -9.03
C TYR A 18 0.21 5.74 -9.64
N ALA A 19 0.87 5.08 -10.58
CA ALA A 19 2.11 5.55 -11.19
C ALA A 19 1.97 6.88 -11.93
N VAL A 20 0.78 7.19 -12.48
CA VAL A 20 0.55 8.49 -13.17
C VAL A 20 0.50 9.68 -12.21
N ASN A 21 0.33 9.44 -10.90
CA ASN A 21 0.21 10.53 -9.91
C ASN A 21 1.40 11.48 -9.95
N ILE A 22 2.62 10.97 -9.75
CA ILE A 22 3.82 11.80 -9.61
C ILE A 22 4.10 12.64 -10.88
N PRO A 23 4.12 12.06 -12.10
CA PRO A 23 4.35 12.85 -13.32
C PRO A 23 3.26 13.90 -13.59
N LEU A 24 1.98 13.54 -13.42
CA LEU A 24 0.89 14.50 -13.65
C LEU A 24 0.86 15.58 -12.57
N SER A 25 1.13 15.23 -11.31
CA SER A 25 1.27 16.21 -10.24
C SER A 25 2.42 17.18 -10.52
N LYS A 26 3.57 16.69 -11.02
CA LYS A 26 4.70 17.55 -11.41
C LYS A 26 4.30 18.58 -12.47
N GLY A 27 3.51 18.17 -13.46
CA GLY A 27 2.97 19.08 -14.46
C GLY A 27 2.01 20.12 -13.87
N LEU A 28 1.09 19.68 -12.99
CA LEU A 28 0.08 20.55 -12.36
C LEU A 28 0.66 21.50 -11.32
N LEU A 29 1.80 21.19 -10.70
CA LEU A 29 2.51 22.09 -9.77
C LEU A 29 2.98 23.40 -10.42
N GLN A 30 2.94 23.51 -11.75
CA GLN A 30 3.18 24.75 -12.47
C GLN A 30 2.06 25.79 -12.27
N VAL A 31 0.85 25.33 -11.95
CA VAL A 31 -0.37 26.17 -11.87
C VAL A 31 -1.14 25.99 -10.56
N VAL A 32 -0.79 24.99 -9.77
CA VAL A 32 -1.41 24.68 -8.47
C VAL A 32 -0.34 24.69 -7.38
N PRO A 33 -0.50 25.48 -6.31
CA PRO A 33 0.43 25.48 -5.19
C PRO A 33 0.56 24.09 -4.54
N PRO A 34 1.75 23.71 -4.02
CA PRO A 34 2.04 22.34 -3.60
C PRO A 34 1.15 21.84 -2.46
N THR A 35 0.84 22.67 -1.46
CA THR A 35 -0.02 22.25 -0.36
C THR A 35 -1.48 22.15 -0.78
N MET A 36 -1.95 23.08 -1.66
CA MET A 36 -3.26 22.97 -2.31
C MET A 36 -3.37 21.71 -3.18
N MET A 37 -2.29 21.36 -3.90
CA MET A 37 -2.22 20.14 -4.69
C MET A 37 -2.44 18.89 -3.81
N ALA A 38 -1.71 18.79 -2.68
CA ALA A 38 -1.88 17.73 -1.71
C ALA A 38 -3.32 17.64 -1.19
N ALA A 39 -3.92 18.77 -0.84
CA ALA A 39 -5.29 18.87 -0.35
C ALA A 39 -6.31 18.31 -1.35
N PHE A 40 -6.28 18.80 -2.59
CA PHE A 40 -7.25 18.36 -3.61
C PHE A 40 -7.03 16.94 -4.10
N LEU A 41 -5.80 16.40 -4.12
CA LEU A 41 -5.55 15.00 -4.41
C LEU A 41 -6.24 14.09 -3.39
N TYR A 42 -6.08 14.35 -2.11
CA TYR A 42 -6.70 13.55 -1.05
C TYR A 42 -8.21 13.74 -0.99
N LEU A 43 -8.72 14.96 -1.15
CA LEU A 43 -10.16 15.20 -1.27
C LEU A 43 -10.75 14.47 -2.47
N GLY A 44 -10.06 14.46 -3.61
CA GLY A 44 -10.48 13.72 -4.80
C GLY A 44 -10.56 12.21 -4.55
N ALA A 45 -9.57 11.65 -3.87
CA ALA A 45 -9.58 10.24 -3.47
C ALA A 45 -10.74 9.92 -2.53
N GLY A 46 -10.89 10.68 -1.45
CA GLY A 46 -11.91 10.43 -0.42
C GLY A 46 -13.34 10.63 -0.94
N LEU A 47 -13.63 11.78 -1.55
CA LEU A 47 -14.94 12.09 -2.11
C LEU A 47 -15.27 11.18 -3.29
N GLY A 48 -14.31 10.93 -4.16
CA GLY A 48 -14.48 10.06 -5.31
C GLY A 48 -14.82 8.63 -4.92
N LEU A 49 -14.12 8.04 -3.92
CA LEU A 49 -14.44 6.70 -3.41
C LEU A 49 -15.77 6.66 -2.68
N PHE A 50 -16.09 7.69 -1.89
CA PHE A 50 -17.38 7.79 -1.22
C PHE A 50 -18.53 7.76 -2.23
N LEU A 51 -18.47 8.59 -3.27
CA LEU A 51 -19.46 8.63 -4.33
C LEU A 51 -19.52 7.33 -5.12
N TYR A 52 -18.36 6.78 -5.49
CA TYR A 52 -18.27 5.51 -6.19
C TYR A 52 -18.90 4.36 -5.41
N GLY A 53 -18.62 4.29 -4.09
CA GLY A 53 -19.21 3.29 -3.19
C GLY A 53 -20.73 3.41 -3.12
N ARG A 54 -21.25 4.64 -3.00
CA ARG A 54 -22.70 4.91 -2.98
C ARG A 54 -23.40 4.50 -4.29
N ILE A 55 -22.82 4.83 -5.44
CA ILE A 55 -23.39 4.50 -6.77
C ILE A 55 -23.38 2.98 -7.00
N ARG A 56 -22.33 2.28 -6.56
CA ARG A 56 -22.20 0.83 -6.74
C ARG A 56 -22.94 -0.01 -5.71
N GLY A 57 -23.54 0.59 -4.70
CA GLY A 57 -24.20 -0.13 -3.60
C GLY A 57 -23.25 -1.10 -2.88
N GLN A 58 -21.95 -0.74 -2.79
CA GLN A 58 -20.98 -1.58 -2.10
C GLN A 58 -21.37 -1.67 -0.62
N GLN A 59 -21.73 -2.88 -0.16
CA GLN A 59 -21.88 -3.14 1.26
C GLN A 59 -20.51 -3.02 1.91
N GLU A 60 -20.42 -2.23 2.95
CA GLU A 60 -19.22 -2.12 3.76
C GLU A 60 -18.93 -3.47 4.42
N THR A 61 -17.81 -4.08 4.06
CA THR A 61 -17.31 -5.30 4.69
C THR A 61 -16.25 -4.92 5.71
N GLY A 62 -16.45 -5.28 6.96
CA GLY A 62 -15.53 -4.99 8.07
C GLY A 62 -16.28 -4.40 9.27
N GLU A 63 -15.63 -4.44 10.41
CA GLU A 63 -16.17 -3.85 11.63
C GLU A 63 -16.13 -2.31 11.55
N PRO A 64 -17.11 -1.59 12.16
CA PRO A 64 -17.04 -0.14 12.22
C PRO A 64 -15.89 0.33 13.13
N LEU A 65 -15.38 1.53 12.87
CA LEU A 65 -14.40 2.19 13.74
C LEU A 65 -15.05 2.53 15.09
N THR A 66 -14.31 2.29 16.18
CA THR A 66 -14.71 2.62 17.54
C THR A 66 -13.76 3.65 18.16
N ARG A 67 -14.02 4.05 19.42
CA ARG A 67 -13.14 4.99 20.12
C ARG A 67 -11.78 4.39 20.47
N ALA A 68 -11.64 3.07 20.48
CA ALA A 68 -10.37 2.39 20.76
C ALA A 68 -9.35 2.61 19.64
N GLU A 69 -9.82 2.74 18.40
CA GLU A 69 -8.95 2.98 17.24
C GLU A 69 -8.62 4.45 16.98
N LEU A 70 -9.20 5.38 17.78
CA LEU A 70 -9.03 6.82 17.59
C LEU A 70 -7.56 7.28 17.53
N PRO A 71 -6.61 6.79 18.38
CA PRO A 71 -5.21 7.20 18.29
C PRO A 71 -4.58 6.84 16.95
N TYR A 72 -4.85 5.65 16.44
CA TYR A 72 -4.33 5.19 15.15
C TYR A 72 -4.97 5.94 13.98
N THR A 73 -6.28 6.22 14.07
CA THR A 73 -7.00 7.02 13.06
C THR A 73 -6.46 8.45 12.99
N LEU A 74 -6.22 9.08 14.13
CA LEU A 74 -5.61 10.43 14.18
C LEU A 74 -4.18 10.42 13.68
N GLY A 75 -3.37 9.42 14.08
CA GLY A 75 -2.01 9.25 13.57
C GLY A 75 -1.99 9.10 12.05
N MET A 76 -2.85 8.25 11.49
CA MET A 76 -3.04 8.08 10.06
C MET A 76 -3.37 9.41 9.37
N ILE A 77 -4.36 10.17 9.87
CA ILE A 77 -4.77 11.44 9.28
C ILE A 77 -3.64 12.47 9.32
N LEU A 78 -2.97 12.65 10.46
CA LEU A 78 -1.89 13.63 10.62
C LEU A 78 -0.69 13.33 9.72
N LEU A 79 -0.33 12.04 9.61
CA LEU A 79 0.76 11.62 8.75
C LEU A 79 0.40 11.77 7.26
N ASP A 80 -0.87 11.55 6.91
CA ASP A 80 -1.39 11.77 5.57
C ASP A 80 -1.70 13.25 5.24
N ILE A 81 -1.60 14.15 6.20
CA ILE A 81 -1.47 15.59 5.93
C ILE A 81 0.00 15.91 5.61
N ALA A 82 0.93 15.43 6.43
CA ALA A 82 2.34 15.76 6.29
C ALA A 82 2.96 15.15 5.02
N ALA A 83 2.73 13.86 4.77
CA ALA A 83 3.38 13.13 3.68
C ALA A 83 3.11 13.72 2.29
N PRO A 84 1.86 13.95 1.84
CA PRO A 84 1.60 14.50 0.52
C PRO A 84 2.06 15.95 0.39
N ILE A 85 2.03 16.74 1.47
CA ILE A 85 2.59 18.10 1.47
C ILE A 85 4.10 18.05 1.20
N LEU A 86 4.83 17.20 1.95
CA LEU A 86 6.26 16.99 1.75
C LEU A 86 6.57 16.45 0.35
N LEU A 87 5.76 15.52 -0.17
CA LEU A 87 5.92 15.02 -1.52
C LEU A 87 5.75 16.12 -2.56
N MET A 88 4.71 16.95 -2.47
CA MET A 88 4.46 18.01 -3.46
C MET A 88 5.53 19.09 -3.40
N LEU A 89 5.96 19.51 -2.19
CA LEU A 89 7.08 20.44 -2.01
C LEU A 89 8.40 19.85 -2.53
N GLY A 90 8.61 18.55 -2.36
CA GLY A 90 9.77 17.85 -2.90
C GLY A 90 9.72 17.74 -4.41
N LEU A 91 8.55 17.38 -4.95
CA LEU A 91 8.33 17.22 -6.39
C LEU A 91 8.47 18.55 -7.15
N GLU A 92 8.15 19.68 -6.53
CA GLU A 92 8.43 21.00 -7.10
C GLU A 92 9.93 21.19 -7.38
N ARG A 93 10.80 20.62 -6.54
CA ARG A 93 12.26 20.83 -6.52
C ARG A 93 13.10 19.72 -7.11
N THR A 94 12.51 18.56 -7.43
CA THR A 94 13.20 17.43 -8.07
C THR A 94 12.43 16.95 -9.30
N ASN A 95 13.02 16.09 -10.12
CA ASN A 95 12.31 15.50 -11.26
C ASN A 95 11.36 14.37 -10.82
N SER A 96 10.34 14.10 -11.64
CA SER A 96 9.31 13.11 -11.31
C SER A 96 9.83 11.68 -11.32
N ALA A 97 10.81 11.37 -12.17
CA ALA A 97 11.46 10.07 -12.25
C ALA A 97 12.22 9.76 -10.95
N ASN A 98 12.99 10.74 -10.44
CA ASN A 98 13.71 10.62 -9.17
C ASN A 98 12.74 10.48 -7.97
N ALA A 99 11.72 11.34 -7.91
CA ALA A 99 10.69 11.26 -6.88
C ALA A 99 9.97 9.90 -6.87
N SER A 100 9.66 9.36 -8.05
CA SER A 100 9.02 8.03 -8.19
C SER A 100 9.87 6.91 -7.60
N LEU A 101 11.19 6.93 -7.82
CA LEU A 101 12.09 5.93 -7.25
C LEU A 101 12.28 6.13 -5.74
N LEU A 102 12.48 7.37 -5.28
CA LEU A 102 12.68 7.69 -3.87
C LEU A 102 11.47 7.31 -3.01
N ASN A 103 10.28 7.32 -3.61
CA ASN A 103 9.06 6.90 -2.90
C ASN A 103 9.12 5.43 -2.42
N ASN A 104 9.94 4.57 -3.05
CA ASN A 104 10.18 3.21 -2.55
C ASN A 104 10.79 3.18 -1.14
N PHE A 105 11.38 4.28 -0.65
CA PHE A 105 11.91 4.35 0.71
C PHE A 105 10.81 4.20 1.78
N GLU A 106 9.55 4.40 1.42
CA GLU A 106 8.39 4.08 2.27
C GLU A 106 8.46 2.65 2.81
N ILE A 107 8.90 1.69 2.00
CA ILE A 107 9.00 0.27 2.40
C ILE A 107 10.08 0.10 3.46
N VAL A 108 11.22 0.81 3.31
CA VAL A 108 12.29 0.82 4.33
C VAL A 108 11.75 1.38 5.64
N ALA A 109 11.11 2.55 5.59
CA ALA A 109 10.54 3.19 6.77
C ALA A 109 9.48 2.31 7.45
N THR A 110 8.55 1.73 6.68
CA THR A 110 7.52 0.82 7.20
C THR A 110 8.15 -0.39 7.90
N SER A 111 9.12 -1.04 7.26
CA SER A 111 9.77 -2.25 7.77
C SER A 111 10.61 -1.96 9.02
N MET A 112 11.33 -0.85 9.04
CA MET A 112 12.15 -0.45 10.20
C MET A 112 11.27 -0.11 11.40
N ILE A 113 10.14 0.57 11.19
CA ILE A 113 9.19 0.85 12.25
C ILE A 113 8.55 -0.44 12.77
N ALA A 114 8.16 -1.35 11.88
CA ALA A 114 7.63 -2.66 12.25
C ALA A 114 8.64 -3.46 13.09
N PHE A 115 9.92 -3.44 12.73
CA PHE A 115 10.99 -4.08 13.47
C PHE A 115 11.20 -3.46 14.86
N PHE A 116 11.37 -2.13 14.96
CA PHE A 116 11.70 -1.49 16.23
C PHE A 116 10.50 -1.36 17.19
N VAL A 117 9.32 -1.03 16.66
CA VAL A 117 8.12 -0.76 17.47
C VAL A 117 7.34 -2.05 17.74
N PHE A 118 7.13 -2.87 16.72
CA PHE A 118 6.31 -4.09 16.82
C PHE A 118 7.17 -5.35 17.01
N ARG A 119 8.52 -5.22 17.02
CA ARG A 119 9.48 -6.31 17.19
C ARG A 119 9.30 -7.45 16.17
N GLU A 120 8.92 -7.11 14.95
CA GLU A 120 8.80 -8.07 13.87
C GLU A 120 10.16 -8.50 13.37
N ALA A 121 10.33 -9.80 13.13
CA ALA A 121 11.58 -10.33 12.56
C ALA A 121 11.71 -9.90 11.09
N LEU A 122 12.88 -9.44 10.71
CA LEU A 122 13.21 -9.16 9.31
C LEU A 122 13.91 -10.36 8.70
N SER A 123 13.41 -10.84 7.56
CA SER A 123 14.07 -11.89 6.81
C SER A 123 15.41 -11.39 6.24
N ARG A 124 16.35 -12.30 5.96
CA ARG A 124 17.64 -11.94 5.35
C ARG A 124 17.46 -11.26 3.99
N ARG A 125 16.45 -11.70 3.19
CA ARG A 125 16.15 -11.09 1.89
C ARG A 125 15.59 -9.69 2.04
N LEU A 126 14.66 -9.50 2.96
CA LEU A 126 14.09 -8.18 3.26
C LEU A 126 15.17 -7.23 3.80
N THR A 127 16.05 -7.69 4.69
CA THR A 127 17.19 -6.90 5.18
C THR A 127 18.12 -6.48 4.04
N ALA A 128 18.48 -7.40 3.13
CA ALA A 128 19.28 -7.06 1.95
C ALA A 128 18.57 -6.05 1.04
N ALA A 129 17.27 -6.20 0.82
CA ALA A 129 16.47 -5.26 0.05
C ALA A 129 16.42 -3.87 0.69
N ILE A 130 16.23 -3.78 2.01
CA ILE A 130 16.26 -2.53 2.78
C ILE A 130 17.61 -1.80 2.59
N LEU A 131 18.72 -2.52 2.70
CA LEU A 131 20.05 -1.95 2.49
C LEU A 131 20.24 -1.43 1.06
N LEU A 132 19.77 -2.18 0.04
CA LEU A 132 19.83 -1.76 -1.36
C LEU A 132 18.94 -0.54 -1.63
N VAL A 133 17.68 -0.51 -1.14
CA VAL A 133 16.80 0.67 -1.28
C VAL A 133 17.43 1.88 -0.60
N THR A 134 18.00 1.71 0.59
CA THR A 134 18.66 2.80 1.30
C THR A 134 19.86 3.34 0.52
N ALA A 135 20.72 2.44 0.00
CA ALA A 135 21.88 2.83 -0.83
C ALA A 135 21.44 3.55 -2.12
N ALA A 136 20.42 3.03 -2.81
CA ALA A 136 19.87 3.67 -4.00
C ALA A 136 19.27 5.06 -3.67
N SER A 137 18.53 5.17 -2.57
CA SER A 137 17.93 6.45 -2.15
C SER A 137 18.99 7.49 -1.78
N ILE A 138 20.08 7.07 -1.13
CA ILE A 138 21.22 7.95 -0.88
C ILE A 138 21.83 8.42 -2.22
N ALA A 139 22.11 7.49 -3.13
CA ALA A 139 22.67 7.83 -4.43
C ALA A 139 21.79 8.80 -5.22
N LEU A 140 20.47 8.57 -5.24
CA LEU A 140 19.49 9.41 -5.93
C LEU A 140 19.26 10.78 -5.26
N SER A 141 19.65 10.93 -3.99
CA SER A 141 19.48 12.19 -3.24
C SER A 141 20.58 13.21 -3.48
N PHE A 142 21.70 12.80 -4.10
CA PHE A 142 22.75 13.74 -4.48
C PHE A 142 22.38 14.46 -5.78
N GLU A 143 22.50 15.79 -5.79
CA GLU A 143 22.27 16.63 -6.95
C GLU A 143 23.58 17.30 -7.42
N GLY A 144 23.80 17.26 -8.73
CA GLY A 144 24.89 17.96 -9.40
C GLY A 144 26.12 17.10 -9.72
N GLU A 145 26.75 17.36 -10.87
CA GLU A 145 28.01 16.76 -11.26
C GLU A 145 29.14 17.29 -10.38
N GLY A 146 29.67 16.45 -9.52
CA GLY A 146 30.84 16.75 -8.69
C GLY A 146 30.60 17.39 -7.33
N SER A 147 29.36 17.61 -6.90
CA SER A 147 29.03 18.10 -5.56
C SER A 147 28.32 17.03 -4.71
N PHE A 148 28.85 16.73 -3.51
CA PHE A 148 28.17 15.91 -2.52
C PHE A 148 27.12 16.74 -1.76
N GLN A 149 26.20 17.38 -2.48
CA GLN A 149 25.10 18.12 -1.86
C GLN A 149 23.81 17.35 -2.02
N PHE A 150 23.12 17.14 -0.90
CA PHE A 150 21.79 16.55 -0.91
C PHE A 150 20.79 17.55 -1.50
N GLY A 151 20.05 17.09 -2.50
CA GLY A 151 18.95 17.86 -3.06
C GLY A 151 17.82 18.03 -2.04
N THR A 152 17.42 19.27 -1.79
CA THR A 152 16.31 19.55 -0.85
C THR A 152 15.01 18.89 -1.30
N GLY A 153 14.76 18.80 -2.60
CA GLY A 153 13.61 18.09 -3.17
C GLY A 153 13.60 16.61 -2.82
N SER A 154 14.74 15.93 -3.00
CA SER A 154 14.91 14.52 -2.66
C SER A 154 14.74 14.25 -1.17
N LEU A 155 15.26 15.13 -0.30
CA LEU A 155 15.08 15.00 1.16
C LEU A 155 13.62 15.16 1.58
N LEU A 156 12.86 16.05 0.95
CA LEU A 156 11.43 16.20 1.21
C LEU A 156 10.64 14.96 0.77
N VAL A 157 10.99 14.37 -0.38
CA VAL A 157 10.37 13.10 -0.84
C VAL A 157 10.69 11.95 0.12
N LEU A 158 11.92 11.85 0.63
CA LEU A 158 12.27 10.85 1.65
C LEU A 158 11.51 11.10 2.95
N GLY A 159 11.33 12.36 3.35
CA GLY A 159 10.49 12.74 4.49
C GLY A 159 9.04 12.29 4.32
N ALA A 160 8.47 12.48 3.12
CA ALA A 160 7.14 11.97 2.78
C ALA A 160 7.07 10.44 2.91
N ALA A 161 8.06 9.72 2.37
CA ALA A 161 8.16 8.27 2.46
C ALA A 161 8.24 7.78 3.92
N CYS A 162 8.98 8.48 4.78
CA CYS A 162 9.01 8.20 6.22
C CYS A 162 7.64 8.40 6.89
N CYS A 163 6.93 9.48 6.55
CA CYS A 163 5.59 9.73 7.07
C CYS A 163 4.62 8.63 6.65
N TRP A 164 4.64 8.18 5.37
CA TRP A 164 3.84 7.05 4.92
C TRP A 164 4.26 5.73 5.56
N GLY A 165 5.56 5.54 5.83
CA GLY A 165 6.02 4.37 6.58
C GLY A 165 5.43 4.29 7.99
N LEU A 166 5.32 5.41 8.70
CA LEU A 166 4.62 5.51 9.99
C LEU A 166 3.11 5.32 9.83
N GLU A 167 2.53 5.95 8.82
CA GLU A 167 1.11 5.87 8.51
C GLU A 167 0.67 4.43 8.23
N ASN A 168 1.42 3.69 7.42
CA ASN A 168 1.16 2.28 7.12
C ASN A 168 1.08 1.42 8.39
N ASN A 169 1.92 1.72 9.39
CA ASN A 169 1.88 1.04 10.68
C ASN A 169 0.63 1.44 11.50
N CYS A 170 0.16 2.70 11.42
CA CYS A 170 -1.11 3.11 12.01
C CYS A 170 -2.30 2.42 11.32
N THR A 171 -2.35 2.44 9.99
CA THR A 171 -3.40 1.80 9.18
C THR A 171 -3.43 0.29 9.39
N ARG A 172 -2.29 -0.36 9.60
CA ARG A 172 -2.21 -1.77 9.95
C ARG A 172 -3.02 -2.10 11.21
N MET A 173 -3.00 -1.25 12.24
CA MET A 173 -3.79 -1.42 13.45
C MET A 173 -5.30 -1.32 13.21
N LEU A 174 -5.70 -0.81 12.04
CA LEU A 174 -7.08 -0.68 11.59
C LEU A 174 -7.48 -1.80 10.60
N SER A 175 -6.65 -2.81 10.39
CA SER A 175 -6.81 -3.81 9.32
C SER A 175 -8.10 -4.66 9.41
N SER A 176 -8.70 -4.82 10.60
CA SER A 176 -10.00 -5.49 10.79
C SER A 176 -11.20 -4.66 10.36
N LYS A 177 -11.00 -3.36 10.14
CA LYS A 177 -12.06 -2.39 9.83
C LYS A 177 -12.35 -2.30 8.34
N SER A 178 -13.48 -1.66 7.99
CA SER A 178 -13.83 -1.44 6.57
C SER A 178 -12.77 -0.63 5.83
N SER A 179 -12.15 -1.22 4.81
CA SER A 179 -11.15 -0.53 3.99
C SER A 179 -11.70 0.67 3.24
N VAL A 180 -12.97 0.63 2.83
CA VAL A 180 -13.65 1.76 2.19
C VAL A 180 -13.85 2.90 3.17
N GLN A 181 -14.29 2.59 4.39
CA GLN A 181 -14.46 3.59 5.46
C GLN A 181 -13.13 4.25 5.80
N ILE A 182 -12.07 3.46 6.05
CA ILE A 182 -10.73 3.97 6.35
C ILE A 182 -10.24 4.88 5.23
N THR A 183 -10.29 4.44 3.96
CA THR A 183 -9.80 5.23 2.83
C THR A 183 -10.63 6.50 2.62
N THR A 184 -11.94 6.46 2.86
CA THR A 184 -12.80 7.64 2.78
C THR A 184 -12.47 8.66 3.87
N ILE A 185 -12.34 8.21 5.14
CA ILE A 185 -11.94 9.07 6.26
C ILE A 185 -10.55 9.66 6.00
N LYS A 186 -9.59 8.81 5.64
CA LYS A 186 -8.23 9.19 5.27
C LYS A 186 -8.25 10.29 4.20
N GLY A 187 -8.92 10.07 3.07
CA GLY A 187 -8.98 11.03 1.97
C GLY A 187 -9.65 12.35 2.35
N ILE A 188 -10.80 12.32 3.02
CA ILE A 188 -11.55 13.54 3.36
C ILE A 188 -10.82 14.34 4.45
N PHE A 189 -10.48 13.71 5.57
CA PHE A 189 -9.91 14.44 6.71
C PHE A 189 -8.48 14.89 6.46
N SER A 190 -7.65 14.08 5.80
CA SER A 190 -6.30 14.51 5.44
C SER A 190 -6.31 15.58 4.34
N GLY A 191 -7.24 15.48 3.38
CA GLY A 191 -7.42 16.51 2.37
C GLY A 191 -7.90 17.84 2.98
N LEU A 192 -8.87 17.82 3.90
CA LEU A 192 -9.31 19.03 4.62
C LEU A 192 -8.19 19.59 5.51
N GLY A 193 -7.43 18.73 6.20
CA GLY A 193 -6.29 19.15 7.00
C GLY A 193 -5.21 19.82 6.17
N SER A 194 -4.86 19.25 5.01
CA SER A 194 -3.92 19.86 4.06
C SER A 194 -4.45 21.20 3.52
N LEU A 195 -5.76 21.31 3.27
CA LEU A 195 -6.38 22.56 2.83
C LEU A 195 -6.27 23.65 3.91
N ILE A 196 -6.52 23.30 5.17
CA ILE A 196 -6.34 24.22 6.30
C ILE A 196 -4.88 24.70 6.37
N VAL A 197 -3.92 23.77 6.27
CA VAL A 197 -2.48 24.13 6.26
C VAL A 197 -2.17 25.08 5.12
N ALA A 198 -2.65 24.80 3.90
CA ALA A 198 -2.44 25.67 2.73
C ALA A 198 -2.96 27.09 2.95
N LEU A 199 -4.16 27.22 3.51
CA LEU A 199 -4.75 28.52 3.82
C LEU A 199 -3.99 29.27 4.93
N VAL A 200 -3.53 28.55 5.96
CA VAL A 200 -2.76 29.14 7.08
C VAL A 200 -1.40 29.66 6.63
N ILE A 201 -0.71 28.93 5.74
CA ILE A 201 0.58 29.38 5.19
C ILE A 201 0.43 30.42 4.09
N GLY A 202 -0.80 30.80 3.71
CA GLY A 202 -1.09 31.85 2.75
C GLY A 202 -0.95 31.43 1.29
N GLU A 203 -1.03 30.13 0.96
CA GLU A 203 -1.11 29.71 -0.43
C GLU A 203 -2.41 30.21 -1.08
N SER A 204 -2.30 30.76 -2.28
CA SER A 204 -3.44 31.21 -3.05
C SER A 204 -4.25 30.01 -3.58
N LEU A 205 -5.57 30.16 -3.65
CA LEU A 205 -6.40 29.18 -4.34
C LEU A 205 -5.99 29.12 -5.83
N PRO A 206 -5.83 27.93 -6.40
CA PRO A 206 -5.58 27.80 -7.83
C PRO A 206 -6.81 28.27 -8.62
N GLU A 207 -6.61 28.56 -9.91
CA GLU A 207 -7.74 28.85 -10.79
C GLU A 207 -8.75 27.69 -10.76
N LEU A 208 -10.04 28.04 -10.73
CA LEU A 208 -11.14 27.08 -10.59
C LEU A 208 -11.12 25.95 -11.63
N VAL A 209 -10.56 26.19 -12.80
CA VAL A 209 -10.45 25.20 -13.89
C VAL A 209 -9.53 24.04 -13.52
N TRP A 210 -8.52 24.23 -12.65
CA TRP A 210 -7.57 23.21 -12.27
C TRP A 210 -8.05 22.33 -11.11
N ILE A 211 -8.96 22.81 -10.27
CA ILE A 211 -9.48 22.06 -9.13
C ILE A 211 -10.12 20.73 -9.56
N PRO A 212 -11.03 20.67 -10.55
CA PRO A 212 -11.57 19.40 -11.02
C PRO A 212 -10.51 18.44 -11.57
N ALA A 213 -9.47 18.96 -12.23
CA ALA A 213 -8.38 18.13 -12.75
C ALA A 213 -7.59 17.45 -11.62
N VAL A 214 -7.26 18.18 -10.55
CA VAL A 214 -6.56 17.63 -9.40
C VAL A 214 -7.44 16.64 -8.62
N LEU A 215 -8.72 16.98 -8.40
CA LEU A 215 -9.69 16.07 -7.77
C LEU A 215 -9.84 14.76 -8.56
N LEU A 216 -9.94 14.86 -9.88
CA LEU A 216 -10.02 13.70 -10.76
C LEU A 216 -8.73 12.86 -10.72
N LEU A 217 -7.56 13.51 -10.73
CA LEU A 217 -6.28 12.81 -10.57
C LEU A 217 -6.23 12.08 -9.23
N GLY A 218 -6.63 12.71 -8.14
CA GLY A 218 -6.71 12.09 -6.82
C GLY A 218 -7.65 10.89 -6.80
N PHE A 219 -8.83 11.00 -7.39
CA PHE A 219 -9.77 9.89 -7.49
C PHE A 219 -9.20 8.72 -8.30
N ILE A 220 -8.56 9.00 -9.44
CA ILE A 220 -8.00 7.96 -10.32
C ILE A 220 -6.77 7.31 -9.67
N ALA A 221 -5.80 8.13 -9.26
CA ALA A 221 -4.48 7.65 -8.84
C ALA A 221 -4.48 7.04 -7.43
N TYR A 222 -5.29 7.54 -6.52
CA TYR A 222 -5.46 6.98 -5.18
C TYR A 222 -6.76 6.18 -5.06
N GLY A 223 -7.90 6.78 -5.35
CA GLY A 223 -9.21 6.16 -5.14
C GLY A 223 -9.39 4.86 -5.93
N LEU A 224 -9.36 4.93 -7.25
CA LEU A 224 -9.56 3.76 -8.11
C LEU A 224 -8.40 2.76 -8.02
N SER A 225 -7.16 3.24 -7.87
CA SER A 225 -5.98 2.38 -7.67
C SER A 225 -6.19 1.47 -6.46
N ILE A 226 -6.52 2.02 -5.30
CA ILE A 226 -6.79 1.25 -4.08
C ILE A 226 -7.97 0.29 -4.28
N ASN A 227 -9.03 0.71 -4.95
CA ASN A 227 -10.19 -0.15 -5.21
C ASN A 227 -9.82 -1.37 -6.06
N PHE A 228 -9.04 -1.17 -7.13
CA PHE A 228 -8.57 -2.29 -7.97
C PHE A 228 -7.54 -3.17 -7.25
N TYR A 229 -6.68 -2.59 -6.42
CA TYR A 229 -5.75 -3.33 -5.57
C TYR A 229 -6.50 -4.29 -4.63
N ILE A 230 -7.52 -3.80 -3.91
CA ILE A 230 -8.34 -4.62 -3.01
C ILE A 230 -9.08 -5.73 -3.78
N LYS A 231 -9.62 -5.43 -4.98
CA LYS A 231 -10.26 -6.45 -5.83
C LYS A 231 -9.28 -7.53 -6.27
N ALA A 232 -8.05 -7.16 -6.66
CA ALA A 232 -7.03 -8.12 -7.02
C ALA A 232 -6.63 -8.99 -5.83
N GLN A 233 -6.52 -8.38 -4.64
CA GLN A 233 -6.12 -9.06 -3.41
C GLN A 233 -7.08 -10.17 -2.98
N LYS A 234 -8.38 -10.02 -3.26
CA LYS A 234 -9.40 -11.05 -2.96
C LYS A 234 -9.12 -12.37 -3.68
N ASP A 235 -8.65 -12.31 -4.93
CA ASP A 235 -8.47 -13.51 -5.77
C ASP A 235 -7.00 -14.00 -5.83
N LEU A 236 -6.01 -13.09 -5.68
CA LEU A 236 -4.58 -13.41 -5.74
C LEU A 236 -3.93 -13.61 -4.37
N GLY A 237 -4.56 -13.07 -3.31
CA GLY A 237 -3.95 -12.92 -2.00
C GLY A 237 -3.00 -11.70 -1.93
N ALA A 238 -2.63 -11.31 -0.70
CA ALA A 238 -1.87 -10.10 -0.43
C ALA A 238 -0.49 -10.10 -1.09
N ALA A 239 0.29 -11.19 -0.94
CA ALA A 239 1.66 -11.27 -1.46
C ALA A 239 1.74 -11.10 -2.97
N LYS A 240 0.92 -11.84 -3.73
CA LYS A 240 0.94 -11.76 -5.19
C LYS A 240 0.47 -10.39 -5.69
N THR A 241 -0.54 -9.81 -5.03
CA THR A 241 -1.03 -8.47 -5.38
C THR A 241 0.04 -7.42 -5.15
N SER A 242 0.71 -7.41 -4.00
CA SER A 242 1.83 -6.52 -3.70
C SER A 242 2.99 -6.71 -4.67
N ALA A 243 3.30 -7.96 -5.05
CA ALA A 243 4.34 -8.24 -6.04
C ALA A 243 4.05 -7.61 -7.40
N TYR A 244 2.80 -7.70 -7.89
CA TYR A 244 2.42 -7.02 -9.14
C TYR A 244 2.37 -5.50 -8.97
N TYR A 245 1.93 -5.00 -7.81
CA TYR A 245 1.83 -3.56 -7.56
C TYR A 245 3.21 -2.88 -7.42
N SER A 246 4.25 -3.62 -7.04
CA SER A 246 5.62 -3.11 -6.87
C SER A 246 6.27 -2.57 -8.16
N ILE A 247 5.61 -2.75 -9.32
CA ILE A 247 6.03 -2.12 -10.58
C ILE A 247 5.68 -0.62 -10.67
N ALA A 248 4.80 -0.12 -9.78
CA ALA A 248 4.28 1.25 -9.86
C ALA A 248 5.37 2.34 -9.90
N PRO A 249 6.41 2.34 -9.06
CA PRO A 249 7.46 3.34 -9.13
C PRO A 249 8.22 3.36 -10.47
N PHE A 250 8.43 2.18 -11.07
CA PHE A 250 9.10 2.06 -12.37
C PHE A 250 8.23 2.57 -13.51
N LEU A 251 6.91 2.32 -13.43
CA LEU A 251 5.95 2.93 -14.35
C LEU A 251 5.93 4.45 -14.20
N GLY A 252 6.04 4.97 -12.97
CA GLY A 252 6.16 6.41 -12.69
C GLY A 252 7.38 7.03 -13.36
N VAL A 253 8.52 6.34 -13.34
CA VAL A 253 9.72 6.73 -14.09
C VAL A 253 9.45 6.80 -15.58
N VAL A 254 8.86 5.75 -16.16
CA VAL A 254 8.52 5.70 -17.58
C VAL A 254 7.58 6.82 -17.97
N PHE A 255 6.54 7.08 -17.16
CA PHE A 255 5.59 8.16 -17.41
C PHE A 255 6.26 9.55 -17.27
N GLY A 256 7.18 9.74 -16.30
CA GLY A 256 7.95 10.98 -16.18
C GLY A 256 8.78 11.26 -17.44
N MET A 257 9.47 10.25 -17.95
CA MET A 257 10.24 10.37 -19.18
C MET A 257 9.36 10.65 -20.41
N LEU A 258 8.22 9.95 -20.53
CA LEU A 258 7.34 10.06 -21.69
C LEU A 258 6.48 11.33 -21.67
N LEU A 259 5.90 11.70 -20.52
CA LEU A 259 4.93 12.79 -20.41
C LEU A 259 5.62 14.15 -20.21
N LEU A 260 6.75 14.17 -19.48
CA LEU A 260 7.47 15.39 -19.16
C LEU A 260 8.76 15.57 -19.94
N GLY A 261 9.15 14.58 -20.75
CA GLY A 261 10.41 14.63 -21.52
C GLY A 261 11.65 14.61 -20.62
N GLU A 262 11.54 14.08 -19.39
CA GLU A 262 12.66 14.04 -18.45
C GLU A 262 13.79 13.16 -18.98
N ARG A 263 15.05 13.64 -18.85
CA ARG A 263 16.26 12.94 -19.24
C ARG A 263 17.22 12.85 -18.06
N PRO A 264 17.03 11.83 -17.19
CA PRO A 264 17.88 11.66 -16.02
C PRO A 264 19.33 11.38 -16.41
N GLY A 265 20.28 11.82 -15.56
CA GLY A 265 21.70 11.55 -15.73
C GLY A 265 22.09 10.08 -15.42
N MET A 266 23.37 9.75 -15.62
CA MET A 266 23.89 8.37 -15.43
C MET A 266 23.67 7.86 -14.00
N GLN A 267 23.81 8.71 -12.99
CA GLN A 267 23.61 8.38 -11.58
C GLN A 267 22.21 7.82 -11.33
N PHE A 268 21.20 8.38 -12.00
CA PHE A 268 19.82 7.88 -11.91
C PHE A 268 19.69 6.42 -12.38
N TYR A 269 20.33 6.06 -13.50
CA TYR A 269 20.26 4.69 -14.02
C TYR A 269 20.96 3.67 -13.10
N VAL A 270 22.02 4.09 -12.40
CA VAL A 270 22.64 3.26 -11.36
C VAL A 270 21.67 3.05 -10.20
N GLY A 271 21.04 4.12 -9.69
CA GLY A 271 20.02 4.03 -8.65
C GLY A 271 18.82 3.16 -9.08
N LEU A 272 18.36 3.31 -10.32
CA LEU A 272 17.29 2.51 -10.90
C LEU A 272 17.64 1.01 -10.92
N ALA A 273 18.85 0.65 -11.36
CA ALA A 273 19.30 -0.74 -11.39
C ALA A 273 19.34 -1.36 -9.98
N ILE A 274 19.87 -0.63 -9.00
CA ILE A 274 19.88 -1.08 -7.59
C ILE A 274 18.43 -1.23 -7.06
N MET A 275 17.55 -0.29 -7.39
CA MET A 275 16.15 -0.32 -6.95
C MET A 275 15.40 -1.52 -7.56
N ILE A 276 15.65 -1.86 -8.83
CA ILE A 276 15.09 -3.07 -9.47
C ILE A 276 15.56 -4.32 -8.72
N ALA A 277 16.87 -4.43 -8.41
CA ALA A 277 17.40 -5.57 -7.67
C ALA A 277 16.76 -5.69 -6.27
N ALA A 278 16.61 -4.58 -5.55
CA ALA A 278 15.94 -4.54 -4.25
C ALA A 278 14.46 -5.00 -4.34
N THR A 279 13.73 -4.49 -5.34
CA THR A 279 12.33 -4.86 -5.57
C THR A 279 12.19 -6.36 -5.87
N VAL A 280 13.08 -6.92 -6.68
CA VAL A 280 13.09 -8.37 -6.96
C VAL A 280 13.32 -9.18 -5.68
N LEU A 281 14.21 -8.74 -4.79
CA LEU A 281 14.44 -9.41 -3.50
C LEU A 281 13.20 -9.35 -2.60
N MET A 282 12.55 -8.17 -2.49
CA MET A 282 11.32 -8.00 -1.71
C MET A 282 10.17 -8.87 -2.24
N VAL A 283 9.99 -8.90 -3.56
CA VAL A 283 8.96 -9.73 -4.19
C VAL A 283 9.19 -11.22 -3.91
N LYS A 284 10.45 -11.68 -4.03
CA LYS A 284 10.81 -13.07 -3.71
C LYS A 284 10.61 -13.40 -2.23
N ASP A 285 10.89 -12.47 -1.34
CA ASP A 285 10.67 -12.62 0.10
C ASP A 285 9.17 -12.74 0.38
N THR A 286 8.38 -11.78 -0.08
CA THR A 286 6.93 -11.74 0.12
C THR A 286 6.22 -12.99 -0.41
N ILE A 287 6.60 -13.48 -1.61
CA ILE A 287 6.01 -14.69 -2.19
C ILE A 287 6.52 -15.94 -1.46
N GLY A 288 7.78 -15.94 -1.02
CA GLY A 288 8.38 -17.08 -0.32
C GLY A 288 7.83 -17.32 1.07
N LEU A 289 7.44 -16.26 1.78
CA LEU A 289 6.83 -16.34 3.11
C LEU A 289 5.36 -16.74 3.09
N GLN A 290 4.66 -16.54 1.98
CA GLN A 290 3.26 -16.92 1.81
C GLN A 290 3.14 -18.10 0.87
N HIS A 291 2.70 -19.23 1.39
CA HIS A 291 2.29 -20.37 0.55
C HIS A 291 0.98 -20.95 1.03
N THR A 292 0.28 -21.56 0.10
CA THR A 292 -0.98 -22.25 0.33
C THR A 292 -0.74 -23.73 0.14
N HIS A 293 -1.07 -24.51 1.12
CA HIS A 293 -1.04 -25.95 0.98
C HIS A 293 -2.33 -26.60 1.49
N GLU A 294 -2.55 -27.78 1.00
CA GLU A 294 -3.70 -28.59 1.30
C GLU A 294 -3.28 -29.67 2.31
N HIS A 295 -3.99 -29.75 3.44
CA HIS A 295 -3.74 -30.75 4.45
C HIS A 295 -4.94 -31.69 4.57
N VAL A 296 -4.64 -32.96 4.73
CA VAL A 296 -5.62 -33.97 5.14
C VAL A 296 -5.53 -34.09 6.65
N HIS A 297 -6.60 -33.72 7.34
CA HIS A 297 -6.72 -33.96 8.77
C HIS A 297 -7.55 -35.22 9.00
N VAL A 298 -6.99 -36.11 9.80
CA VAL A 298 -7.67 -37.31 10.28
C VAL A 298 -7.84 -37.14 11.77
N HIS A 299 -9.07 -37.10 12.25
CA HIS A 299 -9.36 -37.04 13.69
C HIS A 299 -10.53 -37.94 14.05
N THR A 300 -10.53 -38.39 15.28
CA THR A 300 -11.54 -39.28 15.84
C THR A 300 -12.25 -38.52 16.94
N HIS A 301 -13.57 -38.38 16.85
CA HIS A 301 -14.38 -37.82 17.91
C HIS A 301 -15.69 -38.60 18.10
N GLU A 302 -16.23 -38.45 19.29
CA GLU A 302 -17.49 -39.07 19.68
C GLU A 302 -18.66 -38.23 19.20
N HIS A 303 -19.64 -38.86 18.57
CA HIS A 303 -20.90 -38.20 18.20
C HIS A 303 -22.09 -39.14 18.37
N SER A 304 -23.29 -38.53 18.48
CA SER A 304 -24.52 -39.25 18.77
C SER A 304 -25.54 -39.15 17.64
N HIS A 305 -26.16 -40.29 17.28
CA HIS A 305 -27.32 -40.35 16.41
C HIS A 305 -28.49 -40.88 17.22
N GLY A 306 -29.31 -40.00 17.81
CA GLY A 306 -30.40 -40.42 18.71
C GLY A 306 -29.86 -41.04 20.00
N ALA A 307 -30.16 -42.33 20.24
CA ALA A 307 -29.69 -43.07 21.43
C ALA A 307 -28.34 -43.76 21.23
N LEU A 308 -27.75 -43.72 20.04
CA LEU A 308 -26.51 -44.43 19.72
C LEU A 308 -25.36 -43.43 19.74
N VAL A 309 -24.42 -43.66 20.66
CA VAL A 309 -23.17 -42.91 20.76
C VAL A 309 -22.04 -43.77 20.23
N HIS A 310 -21.28 -43.30 19.26
CA HIS A 310 -20.16 -44.05 18.71
C HIS A 310 -19.03 -43.10 18.28
N THR A 311 -17.85 -43.67 18.09
CA THR A 311 -16.64 -42.94 17.73
C THR A 311 -16.13 -43.52 16.42
N HIS A 312 -15.89 -42.69 15.42
CA HIS A 312 -15.21 -43.09 14.18
C HIS A 312 -14.28 -41.99 13.65
N GLU A 313 -13.45 -42.37 12.76
CA GLU A 313 -12.44 -41.52 12.14
C GLU A 313 -13.07 -40.71 11.02
N HIS A 314 -12.78 -39.39 11.02
CA HIS A 314 -13.18 -38.46 9.98
C HIS A 314 -11.97 -37.90 9.28
N THR A 315 -12.03 -37.83 7.96
CA THR A 315 -10.99 -37.22 7.13
C THR A 315 -11.52 -35.94 6.50
N HIS A 316 -10.88 -34.83 6.76
CA HIS A 316 -11.23 -33.55 6.16
C HIS A 316 -10.05 -32.98 5.37
N LEU A 317 -10.35 -32.42 4.20
CA LEU A 317 -9.41 -31.72 3.37
C LEU A 317 -9.53 -30.22 3.64
N HIS A 318 -8.48 -29.59 4.16
CA HIS A 318 -8.43 -28.14 4.40
C HIS A 318 -7.36 -27.46 3.55
N THR A 319 -7.75 -26.35 2.93
CA THR A 319 -6.83 -25.49 2.21
C THR A 319 -6.70 -24.17 2.95
N HIS A 320 -5.52 -23.84 3.44
CA HIS A 320 -5.26 -22.56 4.07
C HIS A 320 -3.96 -21.94 3.62
N THR A 321 -3.90 -20.60 3.70
CA THR A 321 -2.72 -19.81 3.40
C THR A 321 -2.18 -19.24 4.70
N HIS A 322 -0.91 -19.46 4.98
CA HIS A 322 -0.25 -18.90 6.15
C HIS A 322 1.16 -18.37 5.83
N ILE A 323 1.70 -17.62 6.77
CA ILE A 323 3.03 -17.02 6.68
C ILE A 323 3.95 -17.78 7.64
N HIS A 324 5.09 -18.26 7.14
CA HIS A 324 6.13 -18.88 7.97
C HIS A 324 7.16 -17.85 8.44
N GLY A 325 7.57 -17.96 9.72
CA GLY A 325 8.82 -17.38 10.19
C GLY A 325 10.04 -18.21 9.71
N GLU A 326 11.21 -17.59 9.59
CA GLU A 326 12.44 -18.24 9.04
C GLU A 326 12.92 -19.49 9.81
N GLU A 327 12.40 -19.77 11.02
CA GLU A 327 12.88 -20.84 11.90
C GLU A 327 12.00 -22.10 11.98
N GLU A 328 10.82 -22.11 11.35
CA GLU A 328 9.91 -23.24 11.48
C GLU A 328 9.89 -24.14 10.22
N SER A 329 10.81 -25.10 10.17
CA SER A 329 10.78 -26.21 9.20
C SER A 329 9.83 -27.35 9.60
N ALA A 330 9.34 -27.38 10.84
CA ALA A 330 8.36 -28.32 11.33
C ALA A 330 7.34 -27.61 12.20
N HIS A 331 6.06 -27.64 11.83
CA HIS A 331 5.01 -27.00 12.61
C HIS A 331 4.01 -28.00 13.12
N SER A 332 3.73 -27.90 14.42
CA SER A 332 2.56 -28.49 15.02
C SER A 332 1.46 -27.42 15.05
N HIS A 333 0.30 -27.72 14.49
CA HIS A 333 -0.87 -26.85 14.64
C HIS A 333 -1.69 -27.32 15.85
N SER A 334 -1.97 -26.41 16.80
CA SER A 334 -2.97 -26.68 17.81
C SER A 334 -4.36 -26.36 17.22
N HIS A 335 -5.23 -27.35 17.23
CA HIS A 335 -6.59 -27.25 16.68
C HIS A 335 -7.63 -26.93 17.75
N ASP A 336 -7.30 -26.08 18.72
CA ASP A 336 -8.20 -25.70 19.83
C ASP A 336 -9.42 -24.84 19.42
N VAL A 337 -9.67 -24.61 18.14
CA VAL A 337 -10.78 -23.78 17.65
C VAL A 337 -11.75 -24.56 16.74
N LEU A 338 -12.08 -25.79 17.09
CA LEU A 338 -13.22 -26.50 16.50
C LEU A 338 -14.43 -26.49 17.46
N LYS A 339 -14.82 -25.31 17.95
CA LYS A 339 -16.15 -25.12 18.53
C LYS A 339 -17.11 -24.73 17.42
N GLY A 340 -17.95 -25.70 17.00
CA GLY A 340 -19.10 -25.45 16.14
C GLY A 340 -19.01 -26.04 14.73
N HIS A 341 -18.79 -27.34 14.61
CA HIS A 341 -19.14 -28.05 13.39
C HIS A 341 -20.49 -28.75 13.56
N ASP A 342 -21.55 -28.08 13.11
CA ASP A 342 -22.83 -28.74 12.88
C ASP A 342 -22.74 -29.56 11.60
N HIS A 343 -22.65 -30.87 11.74
CA HIS A 343 -22.72 -31.78 10.60
C HIS A 343 -24.17 -32.20 10.39
N VAL A 344 -24.77 -31.75 9.30
CA VAL A 344 -26.04 -32.27 8.81
C VAL A 344 -25.72 -33.55 8.02
N HIS A 345 -25.97 -34.70 8.61
CA HIS A 345 -25.95 -35.96 7.89
C HIS A 345 -27.32 -36.18 7.22
N SER A 346 -27.36 -36.15 5.87
CA SER A 346 -28.51 -36.65 5.14
C SER A 346 -28.58 -38.17 5.38
N ALA A 347 -29.66 -38.65 6.00
CA ALA A 347 -29.96 -40.05 6.12
C ALA A 347 -30.11 -40.65 4.70
N ALA A 348 -29.33 -41.68 4.40
CA ALA A 348 -29.52 -42.54 3.25
C ALA A 348 -30.66 -43.55 3.53
#